data_a772ece63f4672d263a02bfb091961a7
#
_entry.id   a772ece63f4672d263a02bfb091961a7
#
_cell.length_a   1.000
_cell.length_b   1.000
_cell.length_c   1.000
_cell.angle_alpha   90.00
_cell.angle_beta   90.00
_cell.angle_gamma   90.00
#
_symmetry.space_group_name_H-M   'P 1'
#
loop_
_entity.id
_entity.type
_entity.pdbx_description
1 polymer ?
#
loop_
_entity_poly.entity_id
_entity_poly.type
_entity_poly.pdbx_seq_one_letter_code
_entity_poly.pdbx_strand_id
1 'polypeptide(L)'
;MKLSDIKKVYGSGSLEVPVLHGINLQIEEGEFIAIMGPSGSGKSTLMNIIGFLDYPSAGTYQLNGKKVNSIKENQLAELRNKHVGFVFQQFFLLPRQNAWKNVESPLIYAAIPRRERMNRAKEMLAKVGLEDRVNHLPNELSGGQKQRVCIARALVNNPEVILADEPTGALDSKTSEQIMELLVQLNKEGKTVIIVTHEEEIAAYASRVITLKDGMITDDRRRAHEHMGEL
;
A
#
# COMPACT_ATOMS: atom_id res chain seq x y z
N MET A 1 -1.23 11.34 8.68
CA MET A 1 -0.48 11.92 7.53
C MET A 1 -1.21 13.14 7.01
N LYS A 2 -0.49 14.20 6.57
CA LYS A 2 -1.11 15.42 6.04
C LYS A 2 -0.39 15.90 4.77
N LEU A 3 -1.12 16.00 3.69
CA LEU A 3 -0.71 16.53 2.40
C LEU A 3 -1.38 17.89 2.21
N SER A 4 -0.62 18.94 1.86
CA SER A 4 -1.13 20.29 1.69
C SER A 4 -0.61 20.87 0.38
N ASP A 5 -1.51 21.23 -0.53
CA ASP A 5 -1.25 21.77 -1.87
C ASP A 5 -0.22 20.94 -2.66
N ILE A 6 -0.32 19.60 -2.61
CA ILE A 6 0.62 18.72 -3.29
C ILE A 6 0.44 18.80 -4.79
N LYS A 7 1.52 19.18 -5.47
CA LYS A 7 1.60 19.20 -6.95
C LYS A 7 2.69 18.24 -7.40
N LYS A 8 2.47 17.60 -8.55
CA LYS A 8 3.47 16.76 -9.19
C LYS A 8 3.51 17.04 -10.68
N VAL A 9 4.71 17.33 -11.15
CA VAL A 9 5.04 17.52 -12.55
C VAL A 9 6.18 16.56 -12.91
N TYR A 10 6.03 15.81 -13.98
CA TYR A 10 7.10 14.97 -14.53
C TYR A 10 7.70 15.66 -15.76
N GLY A 11 8.96 15.31 -16.06
CA GLY A 11 9.69 15.93 -17.17
C GLY A 11 10.36 17.25 -16.79
N SER A 12 10.88 17.96 -17.79
CA SER A 12 11.54 19.25 -17.63
C SER A 12 11.39 20.12 -18.88
N GLY A 13 11.32 21.41 -18.70
CA GLY A 13 11.20 22.39 -19.80
C GLY A 13 9.95 22.18 -20.64
N SER A 14 10.08 22.09 -21.96
CA SER A 14 8.94 21.92 -22.89
C SER A 14 8.22 20.57 -22.83
N LEU A 15 8.74 19.61 -22.06
CA LEU A 15 8.17 18.25 -21.88
C LEU A 15 7.55 18.07 -20.47
N GLU A 16 7.22 19.15 -19.80
CA GLU A 16 6.56 19.08 -18.50
C GLU A 16 5.13 18.54 -18.62
N VAL A 17 4.83 17.50 -17.81
CA VAL A 17 3.50 16.88 -17.71
C VAL A 17 3.02 17.03 -16.26
N PRO A 18 2.12 17.99 -15.98
CA PRO A 18 1.50 18.12 -14.68
C PRO A 18 0.51 16.96 -14.46
N VAL A 19 0.62 16.30 -13.30
CA VAL A 19 -0.18 15.12 -12.95
C VAL A 19 -1.03 15.35 -11.70
N LEU A 20 -0.51 16.08 -10.70
CA LEU A 20 -1.29 16.45 -9.52
C LEU A 20 -1.36 17.97 -9.38
N HIS A 21 -2.56 18.49 -9.08
CA HIS A 21 -2.90 19.90 -9.17
C HIS A 21 -3.33 20.52 -7.83
N GLY A 22 -2.56 20.27 -6.75
CA GLY A 22 -2.84 20.87 -5.45
C GLY A 22 -3.71 20.00 -4.56
N ILE A 23 -3.28 18.75 -4.36
CA ILE A 23 -3.96 17.79 -3.50
C ILE A 23 -3.85 18.22 -2.03
N ASN A 24 -5.00 18.35 -1.37
CA ASN A 24 -5.13 18.52 0.06
C ASN A 24 -5.79 17.27 0.64
N LEU A 25 -5.06 16.53 1.47
CA LEU A 25 -5.53 15.26 2.03
C LEU A 25 -4.96 15.05 3.42
N GLN A 26 -5.83 14.76 4.37
CA GLN A 26 -5.47 14.33 5.71
C GLN A 26 -5.94 12.90 5.92
N ILE A 27 -5.02 12.03 6.35
CA ILE A 27 -5.28 10.62 6.63
C ILE A 27 -4.95 10.40 8.09
N GLU A 28 -5.95 9.95 8.85
CA GLU A 28 -5.82 9.62 10.26
C GLU A 28 -5.26 8.19 10.43
N GLU A 29 -4.67 7.93 11.59
CA GLU A 29 -4.21 6.60 11.95
C GLU A 29 -5.40 5.65 12.11
N GLY A 30 -5.28 4.43 11.57
CA GLY A 30 -6.34 3.44 11.60
C GLY A 30 -7.47 3.65 10.58
N GLU A 31 -7.42 4.66 9.70
CA GLU A 31 -8.41 4.78 8.62
C GLU A 31 -8.25 3.66 7.57
N PHE A 32 -9.37 3.22 7.01
CA PHE A 32 -9.41 2.41 5.79
C PHE A 32 -9.95 3.26 4.64
N ILE A 33 -9.07 3.60 3.69
CA ILE A 33 -9.36 4.53 2.60
C ILE A 33 -9.26 3.83 1.24
N ALA A 34 -10.23 4.09 0.37
CA ALA A 34 -10.13 3.77 -1.05
C ALA A 34 -9.90 5.05 -1.87
N ILE A 35 -8.88 5.04 -2.71
CA ILE A 35 -8.62 6.08 -3.71
C ILE A 35 -9.10 5.56 -5.07
N MET A 36 -10.14 6.17 -5.58
CA MET A 36 -10.79 5.81 -6.84
C MET A 36 -10.58 6.87 -7.92
N GLY A 37 -10.88 6.52 -9.15
CA GLY A 37 -10.87 7.43 -10.30
C GLY A 37 -10.49 6.72 -11.60
N PRO A 38 -10.71 7.35 -12.77
CA PRO A 38 -10.37 6.79 -14.07
C PRO A 38 -8.86 6.56 -14.24
N SER A 39 -8.49 5.80 -15.27
CA SER A 39 -7.07 5.66 -15.66
C SER A 39 -6.49 7.03 -16.00
N GLY A 40 -5.24 7.29 -15.58
CA GLY A 40 -4.57 8.57 -15.79
C GLY A 40 -4.97 9.71 -14.84
N SER A 41 -5.87 9.50 -13.88
CA SER A 41 -6.29 10.55 -12.93
C SER A 41 -5.24 10.95 -11.89
N GLY A 42 -4.10 10.23 -11.81
CA GLY A 42 -3.02 10.53 -10.86
C GLY A 42 -2.99 9.64 -9.61
N LYS A 43 -3.83 8.60 -9.51
CA LYS A 43 -3.91 7.70 -8.33
C LYS A 43 -2.56 7.09 -7.93
N SER A 44 -1.90 6.43 -8.87
CA SER A 44 -0.58 5.79 -8.60
C SER A 44 0.49 6.84 -8.27
N THR A 45 0.43 8.04 -8.86
CA THR A 45 1.32 9.15 -8.51
C THR A 45 1.07 9.60 -7.07
N LEU A 46 -0.19 9.78 -6.67
CA LEU A 46 -0.54 10.15 -5.30
C LEU A 46 -0.11 9.07 -4.32
N MET A 47 -0.37 7.79 -4.64
CA MET A 47 0.06 6.65 -3.83
C MET A 47 1.59 6.60 -3.68
N ASN A 48 2.34 6.84 -4.75
CA ASN A 48 3.80 6.86 -4.71
C ASN A 48 4.33 7.98 -3.80
N ILE A 49 3.69 9.16 -3.79
CA ILE A 49 4.04 10.24 -2.88
C ILE A 49 3.71 9.87 -1.43
N ILE A 50 2.50 9.35 -1.17
CA ILE A 50 2.10 8.89 0.17
C ILE A 50 3.07 7.82 0.69
N GLY A 51 3.51 6.92 -0.18
CA GLY A 51 4.40 5.80 0.14
C GLY A 51 5.89 6.11 0.12
N PHE A 52 6.29 7.37 -0.05
CA PHE A 52 7.71 7.75 -0.12
C PHE A 52 8.49 7.08 -1.27
N LEU A 53 7.81 6.75 -2.36
CA LEU A 53 8.44 6.28 -3.61
C LEU A 53 8.78 7.43 -4.56
N ASP A 54 8.14 8.59 -4.37
CA ASP A 54 8.36 9.79 -5.18
C ASP A 54 8.18 11.05 -4.31
N TYR A 55 8.71 12.17 -4.80
CA TYR A 55 8.59 13.48 -4.14
C TYR A 55 7.52 14.34 -4.85
N PRO A 56 6.76 15.15 -4.11
CA PRO A 56 5.96 16.17 -4.73
C PRO A 56 6.88 17.26 -5.35
N SER A 57 6.45 17.86 -6.48
CA SER A 57 7.15 18.99 -7.10
C SER A 57 6.92 20.27 -6.31
N ALA A 58 5.76 20.40 -5.63
CA ALA A 58 5.41 21.50 -4.75
C ALA A 58 4.43 21.05 -3.68
N GLY A 59 4.18 21.90 -2.69
CA GLY A 59 3.31 21.61 -1.55
C GLY A 59 4.10 21.07 -0.34
N THR A 60 3.39 20.61 0.68
CA THR A 60 3.99 20.10 1.90
C THR A 60 3.38 18.74 2.27
N TYR A 61 4.25 17.74 2.50
CA TYR A 61 3.84 16.46 3.07
C TYR A 61 4.41 16.33 4.49
N GLN A 62 3.55 15.96 5.44
CA GLN A 62 3.90 15.74 6.85
C GLN A 62 3.51 14.34 7.29
N LEU A 63 4.44 13.64 7.93
CA LEU A 63 4.21 12.39 8.64
C LEU A 63 4.42 12.65 10.14
N ASN A 64 3.42 12.38 10.97
CA ASN A 64 3.47 12.59 12.43
C ASN A 64 3.98 14.00 12.79
N GLY A 65 3.48 15.04 12.08
CA GLY A 65 3.85 16.44 12.28
C GLY A 65 5.22 16.86 11.70
N LYS A 66 6.02 15.93 11.20
CA LYS A 66 7.34 16.22 10.61
C LYS A 66 7.23 16.35 9.09
N LYS A 67 7.80 17.43 8.51
CA LYS A 67 7.87 17.60 7.06
C LYS A 67 8.83 16.58 6.44
N VAL A 68 8.38 15.92 5.36
CA VAL A 68 9.18 14.90 4.65
C VAL A 68 9.70 15.37 3.28
N ASN A 69 9.28 16.54 2.78
CA ASN A 69 9.72 17.05 1.48
C ASN A 69 11.22 17.36 1.36
N SER A 70 11.89 17.62 2.50
CA SER A 70 13.31 18.01 2.54
C SER A 70 14.24 16.90 3.02
N ILE A 71 13.71 15.69 3.16
CA ILE A 71 14.46 14.52 3.64
C ILE A 71 15.30 13.95 2.49
N LYS A 72 16.55 13.58 2.77
CA LYS A 72 17.45 12.95 1.79
C LYS A 72 16.92 11.57 1.38
N GLU A 73 17.21 11.11 0.16
CA GLU A 73 16.73 9.87 -0.41
C GLU A 73 16.97 8.64 0.50
N ASN A 74 18.15 8.52 1.10
CA ASN A 74 18.44 7.42 2.04
C ASN A 74 17.52 7.43 3.26
N GLN A 75 17.24 8.60 3.82
CA GLN A 75 16.32 8.74 4.96
C GLN A 75 14.86 8.45 4.55
N LEU A 76 14.49 8.82 3.31
CA LEU A 76 13.17 8.50 2.77
C LEU A 76 13.01 6.98 2.59
N ALA A 77 14.07 6.29 2.13
CA ALA A 77 14.08 4.84 2.02
C ALA A 77 13.95 4.14 3.40
N GLU A 78 14.58 4.69 4.45
CA GLU A 78 14.43 4.22 5.83
C GLU A 78 12.98 4.42 6.34
N LEU A 79 12.40 5.61 6.13
CA LEU A 79 11.01 5.89 6.49
C LEU A 79 10.05 4.94 5.78
N ARG A 80 10.22 4.76 4.47
CA ARG A 80 9.44 3.82 3.67
C ARG A 80 9.52 2.41 4.22
N ASN A 81 10.73 1.91 4.45
CA ASN A 81 10.95 0.56 4.95
C ASN A 81 10.34 0.32 6.34
N LYS A 82 10.32 1.34 7.19
CA LYS A 82 9.81 1.27 8.56
C LYS A 82 8.30 1.46 8.66
N HIS A 83 7.75 2.42 7.93
CA HIS A 83 6.37 2.90 8.15
C HIS A 83 5.36 2.42 7.12
N VAL A 84 5.83 1.93 5.94
CA VAL A 84 4.93 1.59 4.83
C VAL A 84 5.16 0.17 4.33
N GLY A 85 4.08 -0.60 4.24
CA GLY A 85 4.02 -1.89 3.56
C GLY A 85 3.31 -1.76 2.22
N PHE A 86 3.94 -2.23 1.14
CA PHE A 86 3.36 -2.17 -0.20
C PHE A 86 2.81 -3.51 -0.64
N VAL A 87 1.61 -3.48 -1.22
CA VAL A 87 0.93 -4.60 -1.88
C VAL A 87 0.59 -4.17 -3.31
N PHE A 88 1.08 -4.89 -4.31
CA PHE A 88 0.90 -4.54 -5.72
C PHE A 88 0.09 -5.60 -6.47
N GLN A 89 -0.61 -5.21 -7.52
CA GLN A 89 -1.35 -6.08 -8.42
C GLN A 89 -0.46 -7.17 -9.06
N GLN A 90 0.74 -6.82 -9.51
CA GLN A 90 1.68 -7.71 -10.19
C GLN A 90 2.57 -8.52 -9.24
N PHE A 91 2.24 -8.55 -7.93
CA PHE A 91 2.97 -9.25 -6.87
C PHE A 91 4.43 -8.80 -6.67
N PHE A 92 5.21 -8.60 -7.71
CA PHE A 92 6.65 -8.29 -7.69
C PHE A 92 7.44 -9.20 -6.74
N LEU A 93 7.16 -10.51 -6.80
CA LEU A 93 7.92 -11.51 -6.07
C LEU A 93 9.22 -11.83 -6.82
N LEU A 94 10.29 -12.06 -6.06
CA LEU A 94 11.57 -12.52 -6.57
C LEU A 94 11.42 -13.97 -7.06
N PRO A 95 11.47 -14.25 -8.37
CA PRO A 95 11.02 -15.54 -8.92
C PRO A 95 11.91 -16.73 -8.54
N ARG A 96 13.19 -16.45 -8.20
CA ARG A 96 14.18 -17.46 -7.79
C ARG A 96 14.33 -17.59 -6.28
N GLN A 97 13.47 -16.90 -5.51
CA GLN A 97 13.45 -16.95 -4.07
C GLN A 97 12.13 -17.55 -3.59
N ASN A 98 12.18 -18.40 -2.58
CA ASN A 98 10.98 -18.98 -1.98
C ASN A 98 10.17 -17.94 -1.19
N ALA A 99 8.99 -18.36 -0.67
CA ALA A 99 8.06 -17.45 0.00
C ALA A 99 8.72 -16.73 1.20
N TRP A 100 9.39 -17.45 2.12
CA TRP A 100 9.98 -16.79 3.28
C TRP A 100 11.12 -15.82 2.91
N LYS A 101 11.90 -16.09 1.87
CA LYS A 101 12.94 -15.18 1.38
C LYS A 101 12.36 -13.93 0.72
N ASN A 102 11.22 -14.06 0.04
CA ASN A 102 10.48 -12.90 -0.45
C ASN A 102 9.98 -12.02 0.71
N VAL A 103 9.46 -12.64 1.76
CA VAL A 103 8.96 -11.93 2.95
C VAL A 103 10.09 -11.31 3.77
N GLU A 104 11.27 -11.96 3.88
CA GLU A 104 12.41 -11.40 4.64
C GLU A 104 13.04 -10.16 4.00
N SER A 105 12.79 -9.90 2.71
CA SER A 105 13.53 -8.88 1.95
C SER A 105 13.52 -7.48 2.61
N PRO A 106 12.42 -6.94 3.16
CA PRO A 106 12.44 -5.65 3.86
C PRO A 106 13.29 -5.66 5.15
N LEU A 107 13.40 -6.81 5.82
CA LEU A 107 14.20 -6.97 7.05
C LEU A 107 15.71 -6.89 6.76
N ILE A 108 16.14 -7.21 5.52
CA ILE A 108 17.55 -7.07 5.12
C ILE A 108 17.93 -5.58 5.15
N TYR A 109 17.07 -4.71 4.61
CA TYR A 109 17.29 -3.26 4.61
C TYR A 109 17.16 -2.65 6.02
N ALA A 110 16.41 -3.30 6.91
CA ALA A 110 16.33 -2.94 8.33
C ALA A 110 17.52 -3.46 9.15
N ALA A 111 18.55 -4.05 8.52
CA ALA A 111 19.75 -4.62 9.15
C ALA A 111 19.46 -5.67 10.25
N ILE A 112 18.33 -6.39 10.16
CA ILE A 112 17.96 -7.44 11.10
C ILE A 112 18.84 -8.69 10.88
N PRO A 113 19.35 -9.36 11.96
CA PRO A 113 20.14 -10.57 11.82
C PRO A 113 19.40 -11.72 11.12
N ARG A 114 20.12 -12.51 10.31
CA ARG A 114 19.53 -13.56 9.44
C ARG A 114 18.60 -14.53 10.17
N ARG A 115 18.98 -15.00 11.37
CA ARG A 115 18.16 -15.93 12.16
C ARG A 115 16.80 -15.31 12.53
N GLU A 116 16.81 -14.06 12.93
CA GLU A 116 15.61 -13.30 13.30
C GLU A 116 14.73 -13.04 12.07
N ARG A 117 15.34 -12.64 10.94
CA ARG A 117 14.61 -12.45 9.68
C ARG A 117 13.80 -13.69 9.28
N MET A 118 14.44 -14.86 9.33
CA MET A 118 13.78 -16.11 8.97
C MET A 118 12.58 -16.42 9.89
N ASN A 119 12.72 -16.20 11.19
CA ASN A 119 11.64 -16.42 12.14
C ASN A 119 10.48 -15.46 11.90
N ARG A 120 10.74 -14.16 11.79
CA ARG A 120 9.71 -13.13 11.50
C ARG A 120 9.01 -13.39 10.17
N ALA A 121 9.75 -13.79 9.13
CA ALA A 121 9.16 -14.09 7.84
C ALA A 121 8.21 -15.29 7.90
N LYS A 122 8.58 -16.36 8.64
CA LYS A 122 7.72 -17.52 8.85
C LYS A 122 6.47 -17.18 9.68
N GLU A 123 6.61 -16.37 10.71
CA GLU A 123 5.48 -15.87 11.52
C GLU A 123 4.49 -15.08 10.66
N MET A 124 5.00 -14.21 9.77
CA MET A 124 4.12 -13.45 8.87
C MET A 124 3.45 -14.34 7.83
N LEU A 125 4.13 -15.37 7.32
CA LEU A 125 3.51 -16.35 6.42
C LEU A 125 2.41 -17.13 7.12
N ALA A 126 2.61 -17.56 8.36
CA ALA A 126 1.58 -18.21 9.18
C ALA A 126 0.39 -17.26 9.42
N LYS A 127 0.65 -15.98 9.73
CA LYS A 127 -0.40 -14.96 9.92
C LYS A 127 -1.33 -14.82 8.71
N VAL A 128 -0.81 -15.05 7.50
CA VAL A 128 -1.61 -15.00 6.27
C VAL A 128 -2.08 -16.38 5.77
N GLY A 129 -1.93 -17.45 6.58
CA GLY A 129 -2.37 -18.81 6.26
C GLY A 129 -1.50 -19.52 5.23
N LEU A 130 -0.19 -19.32 5.28
CA LEU A 130 0.79 -19.92 4.35
C LEU A 130 1.93 -20.66 5.09
N GLU A 131 1.68 -21.17 6.28
CA GLU A 131 2.66 -21.93 7.08
C GLU A 131 3.20 -23.16 6.34
N ASP A 132 2.37 -23.81 5.53
CA ASP A 132 2.74 -24.97 4.72
C ASP A 132 3.42 -24.63 3.39
N ARG A 133 3.50 -23.33 3.04
CA ARG A 133 4.03 -22.83 1.75
C ARG A 133 5.35 -22.07 1.88
N VAL A 134 5.96 -22.06 3.05
CA VAL A 134 7.17 -21.28 3.40
C VAL A 134 8.31 -21.48 2.41
N ASN A 135 8.52 -22.70 1.91
CA ASN A 135 9.62 -23.03 1.00
C ASN A 135 9.25 -23.03 -0.48
N HIS A 136 7.98 -22.78 -0.83
CA HIS A 136 7.54 -22.77 -2.23
C HIS A 136 8.09 -21.57 -3.00
N LEU A 137 8.43 -21.79 -4.26
CA LEU A 137 8.77 -20.74 -5.20
C LEU A 137 7.50 -20.04 -5.74
N PRO A 138 7.58 -18.81 -6.23
CA PRO A 138 6.40 -18.10 -6.77
C PRO A 138 5.65 -18.84 -7.87
N ASN A 139 6.34 -19.61 -8.72
CA ASN A 139 5.69 -20.41 -9.77
C ASN A 139 4.94 -21.66 -9.23
N GLU A 140 5.14 -22.03 -7.98
CA GLU A 140 4.45 -23.12 -7.31
C GLU A 140 3.23 -22.65 -6.49
N LEU A 141 2.96 -21.34 -6.49
CA LEU A 141 1.89 -20.70 -5.74
C LEU A 141 0.75 -20.23 -6.66
N SER A 142 -0.50 -20.38 -6.20
CA SER A 142 -1.65 -19.76 -6.86
C SER A 142 -1.59 -18.23 -6.80
N GLY A 143 -2.43 -17.52 -7.57
CA GLY A 143 -2.51 -16.05 -7.54
C GLY A 143 -2.79 -15.51 -6.15
N GLY A 144 -3.78 -16.05 -5.46
CA GLY A 144 -4.12 -15.66 -4.08
C GLY A 144 -3.00 -15.97 -3.08
N GLN A 145 -2.31 -17.10 -3.23
CA GLN A 145 -1.15 -17.41 -2.39
C GLN A 145 0.01 -16.43 -2.63
N LYS A 146 0.28 -16.06 -3.88
CA LYS A 146 1.25 -15.00 -4.20
C LYS A 146 0.89 -13.68 -3.54
N GLN A 147 -0.40 -13.30 -3.59
CA GLN A 147 -0.86 -12.05 -2.97
C GLN A 147 -0.72 -12.09 -1.45
N ARG A 148 -1.02 -13.23 -0.81
CA ARG A 148 -0.78 -13.41 0.62
C ARG A 148 0.71 -13.31 0.98
N VAL A 149 1.63 -13.82 0.13
CA VAL A 149 3.08 -13.61 0.31
C VAL A 149 3.44 -12.13 0.21
N CYS A 150 2.83 -11.37 -0.72
CA CYS A 150 3.04 -9.92 -0.83
C CYS A 150 2.54 -9.17 0.42
N ILE A 151 1.39 -9.56 0.96
CA ILE A 151 0.85 -8.99 2.20
C ILE A 151 1.77 -9.34 3.38
N ALA A 152 2.23 -10.59 3.51
CA ALA A 152 3.19 -10.98 4.54
C ALA A 152 4.49 -10.16 4.45
N ARG A 153 5.01 -9.96 3.24
CA ARG A 153 6.16 -9.09 2.97
C ARG A 153 5.92 -7.65 3.39
N ALA A 154 4.74 -7.11 3.10
CA ALA A 154 4.35 -5.77 3.50
C ALA A 154 4.31 -5.61 5.03
N LEU A 155 3.90 -6.64 5.75
CA LEU A 155 3.70 -6.62 7.21
C LEU A 155 4.97 -6.90 8.03
N VAL A 156 6.05 -7.45 7.44
CA VAL A 156 7.17 -8.05 8.17
C VAL A 156 7.95 -7.06 9.04
N ASN A 157 7.97 -5.76 8.68
CA ASN A 157 8.53 -4.68 9.50
C ASN A 157 7.51 -4.04 10.46
N ASN A 158 6.29 -4.60 10.56
CA ASN A 158 5.20 -4.06 11.36
C ASN A 158 4.86 -2.59 11.02
N PRO A 159 4.62 -2.23 9.75
CA PRO A 159 4.37 -0.85 9.34
C PRO A 159 3.07 -0.31 9.95
N GLU A 160 2.97 1.02 10.01
CA GLU A 160 1.74 1.73 10.42
C GLU A 160 0.73 1.81 9.28
N VAL A 161 1.22 1.81 8.03
CA VAL A 161 0.44 2.03 6.81
C VAL A 161 0.64 0.90 5.83
N ILE A 162 -0.45 0.39 5.26
CA ILE A 162 -0.48 -0.54 4.15
C ILE A 162 -0.99 0.21 2.92
N LEU A 163 -0.19 0.26 1.86
CA LEU A 163 -0.57 0.81 0.56
C LEU A 163 -0.78 -0.33 -0.43
N ALA A 164 -1.99 -0.47 -0.94
CA ALA A 164 -2.35 -1.54 -1.86
C ALA A 164 -2.82 -0.98 -3.20
N ASP A 165 -2.05 -1.24 -4.26
CA ASP A 165 -2.35 -0.84 -5.63
C ASP A 165 -3.04 -1.99 -6.36
N GLU A 166 -4.33 -1.86 -6.63
CA GLU A 166 -5.18 -2.87 -7.28
C GLU A 166 -4.96 -4.28 -6.68
N PRO A 167 -5.13 -4.47 -5.34
CA PRO A 167 -4.67 -5.67 -4.65
C PRO A 167 -5.37 -6.96 -5.10
N THR A 168 -6.47 -6.84 -5.82
CA THR A 168 -7.33 -7.94 -6.29
C THR A 168 -7.36 -8.09 -7.81
N GLY A 169 -6.82 -7.14 -8.56
CA GLY A 169 -6.98 -7.05 -10.03
C GLY A 169 -6.39 -8.20 -10.86
N ALA A 170 -5.67 -9.15 -10.23
CA ALA A 170 -5.14 -10.36 -10.88
C ALA A 170 -5.75 -11.66 -10.32
N LEU A 171 -6.87 -11.57 -9.56
CA LEU A 171 -7.46 -12.66 -8.81
C LEU A 171 -8.90 -12.93 -9.26
N ASP A 172 -9.38 -14.15 -9.00
CA ASP A 172 -10.81 -14.47 -9.11
C ASP A 172 -11.61 -13.86 -7.95
N SER A 173 -12.93 -13.72 -8.13
CA SER A 173 -13.82 -13.02 -7.18
C SER A 173 -13.74 -13.58 -5.76
N LYS A 174 -13.75 -14.92 -5.60
CA LYS A 174 -13.68 -15.56 -4.28
C LYS A 174 -12.33 -15.30 -3.58
N THR A 175 -11.25 -15.34 -4.34
CA THR A 175 -9.91 -15.04 -3.82
C THR A 175 -9.78 -13.55 -3.50
N SER A 176 -10.38 -12.68 -4.31
CA SER A 176 -10.44 -11.22 -4.08
C SER A 176 -11.11 -10.89 -2.76
N GLU A 177 -12.26 -11.50 -2.47
CA GLU A 177 -12.97 -11.35 -1.20
C GLU A 177 -12.08 -11.73 0.00
N GLN A 178 -11.42 -12.89 -0.06
CA GLN A 178 -10.50 -13.32 1.00
C GLN A 178 -9.32 -12.38 1.23
N ILE A 179 -8.80 -11.75 0.18
CA ILE A 179 -7.73 -10.76 0.30
C ILE A 179 -8.26 -9.47 0.93
N MET A 180 -9.47 -9.03 0.55
CA MET A 180 -10.09 -7.86 1.15
C MET A 180 -10.44 -8.07 2.61
N GLU A 181 -10.97 -9.24 2.99
CA GLU A 181 -11.21 -9.61 4.39
C GLU A 181 -9.92 -9.55 5.22
N LEU A 182 -8.79 -10.05 4.67
CA LEU A 182 -7.50 -9.96 5.33
C LEU A 182 -7.07 -8.49 5.55
N LEU A 183 -7.26 -7.61 4.55
CA LEU A 183 -6.96 -6.18 4.70
C LEU A 183 -7.87 -5.50 5.73
N VAL A 184 -9.17 -5.86 5.77
CA VAL A 184 -10.12 -5.40 6.80
C VAL A 184 -9.68 -5.85 8.20
N GLN A 185 -9.26 -7.10 8.34
CA GLN A 185 -8.76 -7.60 9.62
C GLN A 185 -7.53 -6.81 10.08
N LEU A 186 -6.57 -6.54 9.19
CA LEU A 186 -5.38 -5.74 9.49
C LEU A 186 -5.74 -4.31 9.91
N ASN A 187 -6.76 -3.72 9.28
CA ASN A 187 -7.28 -2.42 9.69
C ASN A 187 -7.92 -2.47 11.08
N LYS A 188 -8.72 -3.49 11.39
CA LYS A 188 -9.27 -3.71 12.74
C LYS A 188 -8.17 -3.91 13.80
N GLU A 189 -6.99 -4.40 13.41
CA GLU A 189 -5.79 -4.50 14.26
C GLU A 189 -5.07 -3.14 14.43
N GLY A 190 -5.61 -2.04 13.89
CA GLY A 190 -5.09 -0.68 14.02
C GLY A 190 -4.20 -0.20 12.88
N LYS A 191 -4.04 -0.97 11.80
CA LYS A 191 -3.28 -0.51 10.62
C LYS A 191 -4.09 0.49 9.81
N THR A 192 -3.45 1.55 9.33
CA THR A 192 -4.02 2.40 8.29
C THR A 192 -3.90 1.65 6.96
N VAL A 193 -5.01 1.48 6.26
CA VAL A 193 -5.04 0.80 4.96
C VAL A 193 -5.49 1.78 3.90
N ILE A 194 -4.72 1.91 2.83
CA ILE A 194 -5.04 2.74 1.68
C ILE A 194 -5.01 1.85 0.44
N ILE A 195 -6.15 1.68 -0.19
CA ILE A 195 -6.27 0.93 -1.45
C ILE A 195 -6.44 1.90 -2.61
N VAL A 196 -5.79 1.61 -3.72
CA VAL A 196 -6.06 2.25 -5.01
C VAL A 196 -6.81 1.24 -5.85
N THR A 197 -8.00 1.59 -6.33
CA THR A 197 -8.81 0.72 -7.18
C THR A 197 -9.71 1.52 -8.10
N HIS A 198 -10.16 0.91 -9.18
CA HIS A 198 -11.23 1.41 -10.03
C HIS A 198 -12.53 0.62 -9.85
N GLU A 199 -12.53 -0.43 -9.03
CA GLU A 199 -13.66 -1.32 -8.76
C GLU A 199 -14.46 -0.81 -7.55
N GLU A 200 -15.76 -0.53 -7.75
CA GLU A 200 -16.64 -0.04 -6.68
C GLU A 200 -16.85 -1.08 -5.57
N GLU A 201 -16.90 -2.36 -5.94
CA GLU A 201 -17.02 -3.48 -4.99
C GLU A 201 -15.83 -3.53 -4.02
N ILE A 202 -14.62 -3.32 -4.52
CA ILE A 202 -13.40 -3.27 -3.71
C ILE A 202 -13.37 -2.00 -2.84
N ALA A 203 -13.78 -0.86 -3.39
CA ALA A 203 -13.88 0.37 -2.63
C ALA A 203 -14.95 0.31 -1.52
N ALA A 204 -15.93 -0.61 -1.65
CA ALA A 204 -16.97 -0.80 -0.64
C ALA A 204 -16.45 -1.29 0.72
N TYR A 205 -15.29 -1.94 0.77
CA TYR A 205 -14.64 -2.35 2.01
C TYR A 205 -14.05 -1.19 2.82
N ALA A 206 -13.81 -0.03 2.19
CA ALA A 206 -13.24 1.13 2.85
C ALA A 206 -14.29 1.98 3.57
N SER A 207 -13.94 2.53 4.74
CA SER A 207 -14.78 3.47 5.49
C SER A 207 -14.78 4.89 4.90
N ARG A 208 -13.83 5.20 4.01
CA ARG A 208 -13.70 6.49 3.32
C ARG A 208 -13.30 6.28 1.86
N VAL A 209 -13.99 6.94 0.96
CA VAL A 209 -13.72 6.87 -0.48
C VAL A 209 -13.35 8.26 -0.97
N ILE A 210 -12.18 8.34 -1.62
CA ILE A 210 -11.65 9.56 -2.23
C ILE A 210 -11.65 9.37 -3.74
N THR A 211 -12.33 10.25 -4.47
CA THR A 211 -12.35 10.20 -5.94
C THR A 211 -11.35 11.21 -6.51
N LEU A 212 -10.40 10.70 -7.28
CA LEU A 212 -9.40 11.49 -7.98
C LEU A 212 -9.78 11.59 -9.46
N LYS A 213 -9.83 12.80 -9.99
CA LYS A 213 -10.07 13.06 -11.42
C LYS A 213 -9.17 14.21 -11.88
N ASP A 214 -8.50 14.02 -13.01
CA ASP A 214 -7.62 15.03 -13.63
C ASP A 214 -6.65 15.67 -12.64
N GLY A 215 -6.01 14.84 -11.79
CA GLY A 215 -5.03 15.28 -10.79
C GLY A 215 -5.58 16.04 -9.59
N MET A 216 -6.90 16.06 -9.39
CA MET A 216 -7.57 16.75 -8.27
C MET A 216 -8.48 15.77 -7.51
N ILE A 217 -8.66 16.02 -6.21
CA ILE A 217 -9.71 15.35 -5.43
C ILE A 217 -11.03 16.04 -5.76
N THR A 218 -11.96 15.29 -6.35
CA THR A 218 -13.30 15.77 -6.72
C THR A 218 -14.37 15.38 -5.71
N ASP A 219 -14.09 14.35 -4.91
CA ASP A 219 -15.00 13.87 -3.88
C ASP A 219 -14.23 13.19 -2.76
N ASP A 220 -14.72 13.33 -1.52
CA ASP A 220 -14.16 12.74 -0.30
C ASP A 220 -15.30 12.41 0.65
N ARG A 221 -15.72 11.15 0.64
CA ARG A 221 -16.90 10.68 1.40
C ARG A 221 -16.49 9.70 2.47
N ARG A 222 -16.94 9.94 3.70
CA ARG A 222 -16.93 8.95 4.78
C ARG A 222 -18.24 8.18 4.75
N ARG A 223 -18.15 6.84 4.76
CA ARG A 223 -19.31 5.97 4.90
C ARG A 223 -19.68 5.88 6.40
N ALA A 224 -20.94 6.03 6.73
CA ALA A 224 -21.43 5.73 8.06
C ALA A 224 -21.24 4.23 8.34
N HIS A 225 -20.88 3.87 9.57
CA HIS A 225 -20.52 2.50 10.01
C HIS A 225 -21.70 1.48 10.01
N GLU A 226 -22.67 1.59 9.10
CA GLU A 226 -23.89 0.77 9.18
C GLU A 226 -23.79 -0.64 8.57
N HIS A 227 -22.69 -1.02 7.88
CA HIS A 227 -22.66 -2.33 7.18
C HIS A 227 -21.35 -3.11 7.27
N MET A 228 -20.61 -3.06 8.37
CA MET A 228 -19.43 -3.93 8.55
C MET A 228 -19.70 -5.16 9.44
N GLY A 229 -20.95 -5.59 9.58
CA GLY A 229 -21.35 -6.65 10.50
C GLY A 229 -22.20 -7.81 9.94
N GLU A 230 -22.60 -7.78 8.67
CA GLU A 230 -23.43 -8.86 8.08
C GLU A 230 -23.02 -9.14 6.63
N LEU A 231 -21.95 -9.88 6.46
CA LEU A 231 -21.66 -10.69 5.26
C LEU A 231 -20.99 -12.00 5.71
#